data_e22d7bb442ff14ae2d4579a9de64b06e
#
_entry.id   e22d7bb442ff14ae2d4579a9de64b06e
#
_cell.length_a   1.000
_cell.length_b   1.000
_cell.length_c   1.000
_cell.angle_alpha   90.00
_cell.angle_beta   90.00
_cell.angle_gamma   90.00
#
_symmetry.space_group_name_H-M   'P 1'
#
loop_
_entity.id
_entity.type
_entity.pdbx_description
1 polymer ?
#
loop_
_entity_poly.entity_id
_entity_poly.type
_entity_poly.pdbx_seq_one_letter_code
_entity_poly.pdbx_strand_id
1 'polypeptide(L)'
;MSLSESEMGYIKVKSLTQDGKEVTYKTVGTVLEVELETPIKSGDKATFEMEFDGQVPQQIRRSGRNNAEGVSLSMTQWYPKMAEYDFEGWHADPYIGREFHGVWGDFNVNITIDKDYIIGGTGYLQNPEDIGYNYGDEGPKGKKGKKGKLTWKFKAPMVHDFTWAADPDYIHDKVTANDGTVLHFLYQDNDSIKENWKNLQPKTEQILEFFNENIGPYPYEQYSVIQGGDGGMEYGMSTLITGERKFGSLVGVTAHEMAHSWFQFILATNEAQHEWMDEGFTSFISSEAMNVVMGENKENPHSGSYRGYTYLANSGVEQPMTTHADRYNVN
;
A
#
# COMPACT_ATOMS: atom_id res chain seq x y z
N MET A 1 -0.92 -21.67 -13.53
CA MET A 1 -0.02 -21.12 -14.59
C MET A 1 1.38 -21.20 -14.03
N SER A 2 2.33 -21.81 -14.73
CA SER A 2 3.74 -21.82 -14.28
C SER A 2 4.46 -20.66 -14.98
N LEU A 3 5.07 -19.77 -14.20
CA LEU A 3 5.88 -18.68 -14.71
C LEU A 3 7.24 -19.22 -15.22
N SER A 4 7.76 -18.63 -16.27
CA SER A 4 9.15 -18.81 -16.69
C SER A 4 10.13 -18.11 -15.72
N GLU A 5 11.42 -18.46 -15.78
CA GLU A 5 12.43 -17.81 -14.92
C GLU A 5 12.46 -16.27 -15.08
N SER A 6 12.19 -15.76 -16.28
CA SER A 6 12.14 -14.31 -16.55
C SER A 6 10.87 -13.63 -16.04
N GLU A 7 9.84 -14.38 -15.71
CA GLU A 7 8.57 -13.89 -15.19
C GLU A 7 8.49 -13.99 -13.67
N MET A 8 9.30 -14.84 -13.04
CA MET A 8 9.37 -14.99 -11.58
C MET A 8 10.05 -13.80 -10.94
N GLY A 9 9.65 -13.48 -9.69
CA GLY A 9 10.34 -12.51 -8.84
C GLY A 9 11.37 -13.19 -7.95
N TYR A 10 12.36 -12.42 -7.54
CA TYR A 10 13.27 -12.80 -6.45
C TYR A 10 13.87 -11.59 -5.78
N ILE A 11 14.32 -11.76 -4.54
CA ILE A 11 15.23 -10.87 -3.82
C ILE A 11 16.42 -11.71 -3.38
N LYS A 12 17.63 -11.32 -3.79
CA LYS A 12 18.89 -12.01 -3.45
C LYS A 12 19.79 -11.07 -2.68
N VAL A 13 20.01 -11.37 -1.42
CA VAL A 13 20.93 -10.63 -0.57
C VAL A 13 22.37 -10.90 -1.03
N LYS A 14 23.15 -9.83 -1.21
CA LYS A 14 24.56 -9.87 -1.60
C LYS A 14 25.47 -9.69 -0.40
N SER A 15 25.11 -8.76 0.48
CA SER A 15 25.84 -8.50 1.71
C SER A 15 24.88 -8.06 2.81
N LEU A 16 25.22 -8.39 4.03
CA LEU A 16 24.51 -7.95 5.22
C LEU A 16 25.50 -7.73 6.35
N THR A 17 25.42 -6.58 6.99
CA THR A 17 26.23 -6.26 8.16
C THR A 17 25.38 -5.79 9.33
N GLN A 18 25.87 -6.02 10.54
CA GLN A 18 25.40 -5.39 11.79
C GLN A 18 26.50 -4.50 12.32
N ASP A 19 26.25 -3.19 12.44
CA ASP A 19 27.20 -2.20 12.94
C ASP A 19 28.55 -2.25 12.21
N GLY A 20 28.51 -2.47 10.88
CA GLY A 20 29.66 -2.56 9.98
C GLY A 20 30.40 -3.91 9.99
N LYS A 21 29.93 -4.91 10.72
CA LYS A 21 30.50 -6.27 10.72
C LYS A 21 29.61 -7.23 9.95
N GLU A 22 30.21 -8.07 9.12
CA GLU A 22 29.49 -9.13 8.39
C GLU A 22 28.78 -10.07 9.35
N VAL A 23 27.55 -10.45 9.00
CA VAL A 23 26.74 -11.41 9.77
C VAL A 23 26.41 -12.63 8.92
N THR A 24 26.27 -13.77 9.58
CA THR A 24 25.80 -15.01 8.95
C THR A 24 24.28 -14.99 8.81
N TYR A 25 23.79 -15.40 7.66
CA TYR A 25 22.35 -15.52 7.42
C TYR A 25 22.01 -16.70 6.54
N LYS A 26 20.78 -17.16 6.64
CA LYS A 26 20.21 -18.20 5.76
C LYS A 26 18.77 -17.83 5.39
N THR A 27 18.36 -18.24 4.20
CA THR A 27 16.97 -18.09 3.76
C THR A 27 16.19 -19.36 4.07
N VAL A 28 15.06 -19.21 4.76
CA VAL A 28 14.12 -20.29 5.09
C VAL A 28 12.75 -19.90 4.52
N GLY A 29 12.39 -20.47 3.38
CA GLY A 29 11.20 -20.01 2.65
C GLY A 29 11.32 -18.55 2.20
N THR A 30 10.49 -17.68 2.70
CA THR A 30 10.50 -16.22 2.47
C THR A 30 11.15 -15.43 3.61
N VAL A 31 11.65 -16.10 4.63
CA VAL A 31 12.27 -15.49 5.82
C VAL A 31 13.78 -15.54 5.72
N LEU A 32 14.45 -14.44 6.00
CA LEU A 32 15.89 -14.34 6.19
C LEU A 32 16.22 -14.43 7.67
N GLU A 33 16.76 -15.55 8.12
CA GLU A 33 17.26 -15.72 9.49
C GLU A 33 18.68 -15.19 9.58
N VAL A 34 18.95 -14.27 10.50
CA VAL A 34 20.25 -13.61 10.68
C VAL A 34 20.80 -13.94 12.07
N GLU A 35 22.04 -14.45 12.12
CA GLU A 35 22.77 -14.63 13.37
C GLU A 35 23.47 -13.32 13.74
N LEU A 36 23.03 -12.70 14.84
CA LEU A 36 23.58 -11.41 15.25
C LEU A 36 25.02 -11.55 15.76
N GLU A 37 25.92 -10.71 15.25
CA GLU A 37 27.31 -10.60 15.76
C GLU A 37 27.31 -10.13 17.22
N THR A 38 26.39 -9.25 17.58
CA THR A 38 26.21 -8.75 18.94
C THR A 38 24.72 -8.77 19.28
N PRO A 39 24.31 -9.44 20.37
CA PRO A 39 22.93 -9.40 20.82
C PRO A 39 22.45 -7.98 21.12
N ILE A 40 21.24 -7.64 20.65
CA ILE A 40 20.60 -6.34 20.91
C ILE A 40 19.84 -6.46 22.25
N LYS A 41 20.24 -5.70 23.27
CA LYS A 41 19.56 -5.66 24.57
C LYS A 41 18.44 -4.63 24.55
N SER A 42 17.53 -4.75 25.52
CA SER A 42 16.46 -3.76 25.70
C SER A 42 17.03 -2.35 25.84
N GLY A 43 16.56 -1.42 24.99
CA GLY A 43 17.04 -0.03 24.93
C GLY A 43 18.27 0.20 24.05
N ASP A 44 18.92 -0.85 23.57
CA ASP A 44 20.03 -0.73 22.63
C ASP A 44 19.54 -0.45 21.19
N LYS A 45 20.50 -0.02 20.37
CA LYS A 45 20.31 0.21 18.92
C LYS A 45 21.32 -0.60 18.14
N ALA A 46 20.93 -1.06 16.98
CA ALA A 46 21.83 -1.68 16.01
C ALA A 46 21.52 -1.14 14.62
N THR A 47 22.56 -1.06 13.78
CA THR A 47 22.45 -0.66 12.38
C THR A 47 22.68 -1.87 11.49
N PHE A 48 21.72 -2.16 10.62
CA PHE A 48 21.89 -3.18 9.58
C PHE A 48 22.04 -2.50 8.23
N GLU A 49 23.05 -2.95 7.47
CA GLU A 49 23.26 -2.51 6.10
C GLU A 49 23.18 -3.71 5.19
N MET A 50 22.33 -3.62 4.15
CA MET A 50 22.09 -4.72 3.21
C MET A 50 22.22 -4.25 1.77
N GLU A 51 22.93 -5.02 0.97
CA GLU A 51 22.87 -4.93 -0.49
C GLU A 51 22.10 -6.12 -1.04
N PHE A 52 21.18 -5.90 -1.95
CA PHE A 52 20.41 -6.96 -2.59
C PHE A 52 20.10 -6.66 -4.06
N ASP A 53 19.92 -7.72 -4.85
CA ASP A 53 19.34 -7.66 -6.18
C ASP A 53 17.91 -8.17 -6.16
N GLY A 54 17.02 -7.52 -6.91
CA GLY A 54 15.66 -7.96 -7.12
C GLY A 54 15.31 -8.12 -8.60
N GLN A 55 14.53 -9.13 -8.92
CA GLN A 55 13.83 -9.24 -10.19
C GLN A 55 12.35 -9.00 -9.96
N VAL A 56 11.80 -7.98 -10.62
CA VAL A 56 10.38 -7.66 -10.55
C VAL A 56 9.60 -8.71 -11.33
N PRO A 57 8.67 -9.45 -10.70
CA PRO A 57 7.91 -10.49 -11.40
C PRO A 57 6.95 -9.89 -12.43
N GLN A 58 6.51 -10.73 -13.39
CA GLN A 58 5.26 -10.44 -14.08
C GLN A 58 4.15 -10.37 -13.04
N GLN A 59 3.34 -9.32 -13.06
CA GLN A 59 2.35 -9.14 -12.01
C GLN A 59 1.31 -10.26 -12.01
N ILE A 60 1.14 -10.87 -10.85
CA ILE A 60 0.13 -11.88 -10.58
C ILE A 60 -0.88 -11.35 -9.57
N ARG A 61 -0.40 -10.58 -8.59
CA ARG A 61 -1.22 -9.99 -7.55
C ARG A 61 -0.86 -8.51 -7.35
N ARG A 62 -0.32 -8.13 -6.20
CA ARG A 62 -0.10 -6.71 -5.84
C ARG A 62 1.22 -6.17 -6.35
N SER A 63 2.27 -7.01 -6.34
CA SER A 63 3.62 -6.62 -6.79
C SER A 63 3.93 -7.19 -8.17
N GLY A 64 4.55 -6.37 -9.00
CA GLY A 64 5.02 -6.83 -10.29
C GLY A 64 5.08 -5.76 -11.36
N ARG A 65 5.42 -6.21 -12.57
CA ARG A 65 5.45 -5.40 -13.77
C ARG A 65 4.35 -5.79 -14.75
N ASN A 66 3.92 -4.83 -15.56
CA ASN A 66 2.94 -5.02 -16.64
C ASN A 66 1.67 -5.71 -16.13
N ASN A 67 0.92 -5.04 -15.27
CA ASN A 67 -0.34 -5.55 -14.79
C ASN A 67 -1.39 -5.69 -15.90
N ALA A 68 -2.56 -6.25 -15.59
CA ALA A 68 -3.61 -6.49 -16.57
C ALA A 68 -4.16 -5.19 -17.21
N GLU A 69 -4.06 -4.06 -16.53
CA GLU A 69 -4.48 -2.74 -17.02
C GLU A 69 -3.34 -1.98 -17.72
N GLY A 70 -2.15 -2.59 -17.86
CA GLY A 70 -1.01 -1.99 -18.58
C GLY A 70 -0.08 -1.14 -17.73
N VAL A 71 -0.29 -1.01 -16.41
CA VAL A 71 0.62 -0.29 -15.52
C VAL A 71 1.98 -0.99 -15.49
N SER A 72 3.04 -0.23 -15.73
CA SER A 72 4.39 -0.76 -15.93
C SER A 72 4.99 -1.38 -14.68
N LEU A 73 4.84 -0.73 -13.52
CA LEU A 73 5.41 -1.18 -12.24
C LEU A 73 4.44 -0.92 -11.09
N SER A 74 4.18 -1.97 -10.31
CA SER A 74 3.52 -1.90 -9.00
C SER A 74 4.47 -2.53 -7.98
N MET A 75 5.05 -1.72 -7.12
CA MET A 75 6.17 -2.11 -6.26
C MET A 75 5.74 -2.15 -4.80
N THR A 76 5.24 -3.31 -4.43
CA THR A 76 4.87 -3.66 -3.06
C THR A 76 5.78 -4.80 -2.59
N GLN A 77 6.12 -4.88 -1.31
CA GLN A 77 7.01 -5.91 -0.76
C GLN A 77 8.29 -6.09 -1.60
N TRP A 78 8.87 -5.00 -2.07
CA TRP A 78 9.96 -4.97 -3.03
C TRP A 78 11.36 -4.98 -2.39
N TYR A 79 11.44 -4.89 -1.07
CA TYR A 79 12.67 -4.85 -0.29
C TYR A 79 12.60 -5.84 0.87
N PRO A 80 13.75 -6.33 1.39
CA PRO A 80 13.79 -7.11 2.62
C PRO A 80 13.32 -6.28 3.81
N LYS A 81 12.27 -6.74 4.48
CA LYS A 81 11.58 -6.04 5.55
C LYS A 81 11.88 -6.70 6.90
N MET A 82 12.07 -5.90 7.95
CA MET A 82 12.19 -6.43 9.30
C MET A 82 10.87 -7.09 9.71
N ALA A 83 10.94 -8.33 10.24
CA ALA A 83 9.78 -8.95 10.85
C ALA A 83 9.41 -8.23 12.15
N GLU A 84 8.13 -8.16 12.48
CA GLU A 84 7.67 -7.63 13.77
C GLU A 84 8.10 -8.55 14.92
N TYR A 85 8.43 -7.94 16.07
CA TYR A 85 8.79 -8.63 17.29
C TYR A 85 8.07 -8.01 18.48
N ASP A 86 7.24 -8.79 19.15
CA ASP A 86 6.47 -8.35 20.30
C ASP A 86 6.50 -9.38 21.45
N PHE A 87 5.51 -9.34 22.35
CA PHE A 87 5.41 -10.26 23.48
C PHE A 87 5.16 -11.72 23.10
N GLU A 88 4.72 -12.00 21.88
CA GLU A 88 4.56 -13.34 21.32
C GLU A 88 5.84 -13.83 20.60
N GLY A 89 6.84 -12.95 20.42
CA GLY A 89 8.08 -13.23 19.73
C GLY A 89 8.11 -12.68 18.30
N TRP A 90 8.83 -13.36 17.41
CA TRP A 90 8.94 -12.96 16.00
C TRP A 90 7.72 -13.38 15.20
N HIS A 91 7.11 -12.41 14.53
CA HIS A 91 6.07 -12.65 13.52
C HIS A 91 6.72 -12.87 12.15
N ALA A 92 7.33 -14.03 11.99
CA ALA A 92 8.08 -14.42 10.79
C ALA A 92 7.27 -15.36 9.89
N ASP A 93 5.97 -15.13 9.80
CA ASP A 93 5.07 -15.92 8.97
C ASP A 93 5.31 -15.63 7.48
N PRO A 94 5.39 -16.66 6.62
CA PRO A 94 5.46 -16.45 5.19
C PRO A 94 4.15 -15.86 4.68
N TYR A 95 4.21 -14.88 3.78
CA TYR A 95 3.02 -14.36 3.14
C TYR A 95 2.39 -15.39 2.19
N ILE A 96 1.17 -15.82 2.48
CA ILE A 96 0.45 -16.84 1.69
C ILE A 96 -0.72 -16.23 0.89
N GLY A 97 -1.14 -15.01 1.18
CA GLY A 97 -2.11 -14.33 0.35
C GLY A 97 -3.14 -13.49 1.13
N ARG A 98 -2.77 -13.04 2.30
CA ARG A 98 -3.57 -12.19 3.17
C ARG A 98 -2.86 -10.87 3.47
N GLU A 99 -3.03 -10.33 4.65
CA GLU A 99 -2.53 -9.03 5.04
C GLU A 99 -1.09 -9.07 5.58
N PHE A 100 -0.52 -7.92 5.88
CA PHE A 100 0.87 -7.75 6.27
C PHE A 100 0.97 -7.12 7.65
N HIS A 101 1.68 -7.78 8.56
CA HIS A 101 2.02 -7.21 9.87
C HIS A 101 3.47 -6.73 9.85
N GLY A 102 3.70 -5.43 9.96
CA GLY A 102 5.01 -4.81 9.77
C GLY A 102 5.43 -3.84 10.86
N VAL A 103 6.75 -3.71 11.01
CA VAL A 103 7.38 -2.81 11.98
C VAL A 103 7.19 -1.36 11.58
N TRP A 104 6.74 -0.53 12.50
CA TRP A 104 6.63 0.92 12.33
C TRP A 104 7.98 1.60 12.33
N GLY A 105 8.15 2.58 11.43
CA GLY A 105 9.39 3.34 11.34
C GLY A 105 9.30 4.52 10.39
N ASP A 106 10.40 5.24 10.29
CA ASP A 106 10.57 6.32 9.32
C ASP A 106 11.32 5.80 8.09
N PHE A 107 10.75 6.01 6.92
CA PHE A 107 11.34 5.62 5.66
C PHE A 107 11.92 6.83 4.93
N ASN A 108 13.18 6.72 4.47
CA ASN A 108 13.81 7.63 3.52
C ASN A 108 14.16 6.83 2.28
N VAL A 109 13.43 7.03 1.19
CA VAL A 109 13.53 6.19 0.00
C VAL A 109 13.95 7.03 -1.20
N ASN A 110 15.01 6.58 -1.90
CA ASN A 110 15.47 7.21 -3.13
C ASN A 110 15.27 6.22 -4.29
N ILE A 111 14.44 6.59 -5.28
CA ILE A 111 14.16 5.76 -6.45
C ILE A 111 14.75 6.44 -7.68
N THR A 112 15.72 5.78 -8.33
CA THR A 112 16.32 6.27 -9.57
C THR A 112 15.80 5.45 -10.74
N ILE A 113 14.99 6.06 -11.59
CA ILE A 113 14.31 5.42 -12.72
C ILE A 113 14.45 6.28 -13.98
N ASP A 114 14.09 5.76 -15.13
CA ASP A 114 14.08 6.55 -16.37
C ASP A 114 13.16 7.76 -16.23
N LYS A 115 13.62 8.89 -16.78
CA LYS A 115 13.00 10.21 -16.62
C LYS A 115 11.54 10.30 -17.05
N ASP A 116 11.09 9.39 -17.90
CA ASP A 116 9.76 9.41 -18.46
C ASP A 116 8.73 8.72 -17.55
N TYR A 117 9.18 8.04 -16.49
CA TYR A 117 8.30 7.44 -15.49
C TYR A 117 7.82 8.47 -14.46
N ILE A 118 6.54 8.42 -14.17
CA ILE A 118 5.90 9.19 -13.09
C ILE A 118 5.62 8.23 -11.96
N ILE A 119 6.06 8.59 -10.73
CA ILE A 119 5.92 7.74 -9.55
C ILE A 119 4.87 8.34 -8.62
N GLY A 120 3.94 7.49 -8.15
CA GLY A 120 3.14 7.71 -6.97
C GLY A 120 3.50 6.71 -5.89
N GLY A 121 3.42 7.09 -4.62
CA GLY A 121 3.77 6.17 -3.54
C GLY A 121 3.59 6.76 -2.14
N THR A 122 4.04 5.98 -1.18
CA THR A 122 4.08 6.32 0.24
C THR A 122 4.99 7.53 0.49
N GLY A 123 4.54 8.46 1.33
CA GLY A 123 5.38 9.54 1.84
C GLY A 123 5.39 10.82 1.02
N TYR A 124 6.14 11.78 1.52
CA TYR A 124 6.26 13.12 0.96
C TYR A 124 7.45 13.20 0.01
N LEU A 125 7.22 13.63 -1.23
CA LEU A 125 8.31 13.88 -2.18
C LEU A 125 9.13 15.11 -1.72
N GLN A 126 10.43 14.91 -1.51
CA GLN A 126 11.34 15.92 -0.95
C GLN A 126 11.97 16.84 -2.01
N ASN A 127 11.91 16.45 -3.27
CA ASN A 127 12.51 17.20 -4.37
C ASN A 127 11.53 17.44 -5.54
N PRO A 128 10.32 17.96 -5.28
CA PRO A 128 9.27 18.12 -6.29
C PRO A 128 9.72 19.01 -7.46
N GLU A 129 10.52 20.04 -7.21
CA GLU A 129 11.03 20.97 -8.23
C GLU A 129 12.05 20.32 -9.18
N ASP A 130 12.77 19.29 -8.73
CA ASP A 130 13.68 18.52 -9.59
C ASP A 130 12.92 17.53 -10.48
N ILE A 131 11.77 17.05 -10.01
CA ILE A 131 10.94 16.05 -10.67
C ILE A 131 9.97 16.71 -11.65
N GLY A 132 9.21 17.71 -11.25
CA GLY A 132 8.08 18.25 -12.00
C GLY A 132 6.87 17.33 -11.94
N TYR A 133 6.26 17.01 -13.08
CA TYR A 133 5.09 16.14 -13.19
C TYR A 133 3.95 16.50 -12.21
N ASN A 134 3.69 17.81 -12.05
CA ASN A 134 2.69 18.37 -11.16
C ASN A 134 2.91 18.16 -9.65
N TYR A 135 4.08 17.69 -9.23
CA TYR A 135 4.44 17.63 -7.82
C TYR A 135 4.86 18.99 -7.27
N GLY A 136 5.66 19.77 -8.02
CA GLY A 136 6.00 21.15 -7.69
C GLY A 136 4.97 22.17 -8.16
N ASP A 137 5.19 23.46 -7.84
CA ASP A 137 4.31 24.58 -8.24
C ASP A 137 4.40 24.92 -9.72
N GLU A 138 5.51 24.59 -10.36
CA GLU A 138 5.66 24.71 -11.81
C GLU A 138 5.14 23.44 -12.49
N GLY A 139 4.18 23.58 -13.42
CA GLY A 139 3.55 22.48 -14.15
C GLY A 139 4.53 21.50 -14.84
N PRO A 140 4.06 20.47 -15.53
CA PRO A 140 4.81 19.29 -15.90
C PRO A 140 6.05 19.63 -16.73
N LYS A 141 7.19 19.65 -16.06
CA LYS A 141 8.50 19.74 -16.71
C LYS A 141 9.36 18.61 -16.16
N GLY A 142 9.22 17.44 -16.76
CA GLY A 142 10.21 16.39 -16.50
C GLY A 142 11.61 16.95 -16.71
N LYS A 143 12.30 17.29 -15.63
CA LYS A 143 13.69 17.76 -15.70
C LYS A 143 14.59 16.59 -16.06
N LYS A 144 15.53 16.84 -16.94
CA LYS A 144 16.50 15.85 -17.39
C LYS A 144 17.48 15.52 -16.27
N GLY A 145 17.33 14.35 -15.67
CA GLY A 145 18.35 13.77 -14.80
C GLY A 145 19.61 13.40 -15.57
N LYS A 146 20.69 13.05 -14.86
CA LYS A 146 21.91 12.53 -15.49
C LYS A 146 21.58 11.25 -16.26
N LYS A 147 22.03 11.15 -17.51
CA LYS A 147 21.82 9.99 -18.40
C LYS A 147 20.36 9.62 -18.65
N GLY A 148 19.42 10.56 -18.61
CA GLY A 148 18.01 10.29 -18.87
C GLY A 148 17.25 9.63 -17.72
N LYS A 149 17.79 9.65 -16.51
CA LYS A 149 17.13 9.19 -15.28
C LYS A 149 16.84 10.34 -14.33
N LEU A 150 15.83 10.18 -13.48
CA LEU A 150 15.51 11.05 -12.36
C LEU A 150 15.62 10.25 -11.06
N THR A 151 16.01 10.92 -9.98
CA THR A 151 16.00 10.35 -8.63
C THR A 151 14.88 11.01 -7.83
N TRP A 152 13.87 10.23 -7.49
CA TRP A 152 12.77 10.61 -6.63
C TRP A 152 13.16 10.35 -5.19
N LYS A 153 12.97 11.35 -4.31
CA LYS A 153 13.35 11.27 -2.90
C LYS A 153 12.10 11.39 -2.04
N PHE A 154 11.74 10.33 -1.37
CA PHE A 154 10.58 10.29 -0.48
C PHE A 154 10.99 10.22 0.97
N LYS A 155 10.19 10.85 1.84
CA LYS A 155 10.24 10.69 3.28
C LYS A 155 8.85 10.31 3.77
N ALA A 156 8.74 9.15 4.43
CA ALA A 156 7.50 8.67 5.01
C ALA A 156 7.71 8.42 6.50
N PRO A 157 7.25 9.34 7.37
CA PRO A 157 7.37 9.18 8.81
C PRO A 157 6.29 8.25 9.34
N MET A 158 6.64 7.43 10.32
CA MET A 158 5.70 6.62 11.09
C MET A 158 4.73 5.82 10.21
N VAL A 159 5.28 4.97 9.36
CA VAL A 159 4.55 3.99 8.54
C VAL A 159 5.19 2.62 8.72
N HIS A 160 4.48 1.55 8.41
CA HIS A 160 5.03 0.19 8.54
C HIS A 160 5.37 -0.47 7.20
N ASP A 161 5.21 0.25 6.10
CA ASP A 161 5.62 -0.19 4.76
C ASP A 161 5.84 1.01 3.84
N PHE A 162 6.54 0.77 2.72
CA PHE A 162 6.72 1.74 1.66
C PHE A 162 6.40 1.11 0.31
N THR A 163 5.31 1.57 -0.31
CA THR A 163 4.89 1.14 -1.64
C THR A 163 5.00 2.26 -2.65
N TRP A 164 5.12 1.90 -3.92
CA TRP A 164 5.06 2.83 -5.03
C TRP A 164 4.64 2.13 -6.33
N ALA A 165 4.07 2.89 -7.23
CA ALA A 165 3.86 2.45 -8.59
C ALA A 165 4.39 3.50 -9.57
N ALA A 166 4.73 3.07 -10.78
CA ALA A 166 5.29 3.94 -11.80
C ALA A 166 4.84 3.54 -13.20
N ASP A 167 4.48 4.55 -13.98
CA ASP A 167 4.13 4.39 -15.39
C ASP A 167 4.51 5.65 -16.17
N PRO A 168 5.01 5.52 -17.42
CA PRO A 168 5.29 6.68 -18.24
C PRO A 168 4.04 7.41 -18.73
N ASP A 169 2.89 6.72 -18.75
CA ASP A 169 1.62 7.25 -19.22
C ASP A 169 0.71 7.73 -18.08
N TYR A 170 1.23 7.84 -16.85
CA TYR A 170 0.45 8.40 -15.76
C TYR A 170 0.13 9.88 -15.95
N ILE A 171 -1.13 10.23 -15.71
CA ILE A 171 -1.55 11.57 -15.34
C ILE A 171 -1.39 11.68 -13.81
N HIS A 172 -0.86 12.79 -13.34
CA HIS A 172 -0.83 13.14 -11.93
C HIS A 172 -1.68 14.37 -11.68
N ASP A 173 -2.81 14.19 -11.04
CA ASP A 173 -3.66 15.26 -10.53
C ASP A 173 -3.49 15.38 -9.00
N LYS A 174 -3.73 16.57 -8.46
CA LYS A 174 -3.75 16.81 -7.00
C LYS A 174 -4.86 17.77 -6.61
N VAL A 175 -5.44 17.52 -5.44
CA VAL A 175 -6.45 18.38 -4.80
C VAL A 175 -6.01 18.60 -3.37
N THR A 176 -6.16 19.81 -2.85
CA THR A 176 -5.98 20.08 -1.42
C THR A 176 -7.34 20.05 -0.75
N ALA A 177 -7.54 19.13 0.16
CA ALA A 177 -8.76 18.99 0.94
C ALA A 177 -8.94 20.15 1.96
N ASN A 178 -10.12 20.29 2.51
CA ASN A 178 -10.47 21.40 3.43
C ASN A 178 -9.64 21.41 4.72
N ASP A 179 -9.14 20.25 5.16
CA ASP A 179 -8.24 20.11 6.32
C ASP A 179 -6.76 20.40 6.00
N GLY A 180 -6.45 20.65 4.74
CA GLY A 180 -5.09 20.89 4.23
C GLY A 180 -4.39 19.66 3.68
N THR A 181 -4.96 18.46 3.81
CA THR A 181 -4.40 17.22 3.26
C THR A 181 -4.33 17.28 1.73
N VAL A 182 -3.17 16.96 1.16
CA VAL A 182 -2.99 16.90 -0.30
C VAL A 182 -3.33 15.51 -0.80
N LEU A 183 -4.37 15.42 -1.62
CA LEU A 183 -4.79 14.19 -2.28
C LEU A 183 -4.14 14.11 -3.65
N HIS A 184 -3.34 13.08 -3.88
CA HIS A 184 -2.70 12.80 -5.16
C HIS A 184 -3.46 11.70 -5.90
N PHE A 185 -3.64 11.85 -7.21
CA PHE A 185 -4.29 10.87 -8.07
C PHE A 185 -3.37 10.56 -9.25
N LEU A 186 -2.94 9.30 -9.34
CA LEU A 186 -2.08 8.84 -10.42
C LEU A 186 -2.78 7.72 -11.19
N TYR A 187 -3.04 7.95 -12.46
CA TYR A 187 -3.77 7.03 -13.31
C TYR A 187 -3.33 7.17 -14.77
N GLN A 188 -3.48 6.13 -15.55
CA GLN A 188 -3.05 6.13 -16.95
C GLN A 188 -3.84 7.13 -17.80
N ASP A 189 -3.14 7.74 -18.76
CA ASP A 189 -3.71 8.60 -19.79
C ASP A 189 -4.56 7.80 -20.78
N ASN A 190 -5.70 7.31 -20.31
CA ASN A 190 -6.65 6.48 -21.03
C ASN A 190 -8.03 7.13 -21.01
N ASP A 191 -8.55 7.48 -22.20
CA ASP A 191 -9.83 8.18 -22.34
C ASP A 191 -11.02 7.42 -21.74
N SER A 192 -10.94 6.10 -21.64
CA SER A 192 -12.02 5.28 -21.06
C SER A 192 -12.17 5.42 -19.54
N ILE A 193 -11.12 5.86 -18.83
CA ILE A 193 -11.11 5.98 -17.37
C ILE A 193 -10.97 7.41 -16.85
N LYS A 194 -10.44 8.33 -17.65
CA LYS A 194 -10.14 9.71 -17.23
C LYS A 194 -11.30 10.43 -16.56
N GLU A 195 -12.50 10.31 -17.10
CA GLU A 195 -13.68 10.97 -16.54
C GLU A 195 -14.00 10.43 -15.14
N ASN A 196 -13.95 9.11 -14.96
CA ASN A 196 -14.17 8.50 -13.66
C ASN A 196 -13.13 8.94 -12.63
N TRP A 197 -11.84 9.01 -13.02
CA TRP A 197 -10.78 9.45 -12.13
C TRP A 197 -10.87 10.94 -11.77
N LYS A 198 -11.28 11.80 -12.70
CA LYS A 198 -11.57 13.22 -12.39
C LYS A 198 -12.76 13.38 -11.46
N ASN A 199 -13.81 12.60 -11.67
CA ASN A 199 -15.00 12.63 -10.82
C ASN A 199 -14.74 11.97 -9.45
N LEU A 200 -13.73 11.10 -9.32
CA LEU A 200 -13.28 10.51 -8.08
C LEU A 200 -12.71 11.56 -7.11
N GLN A 201 -11.98 12.56 -7.62
CA GLN A 201 -11.25 13.53 -6.80
C GLN A 201 -12.14 14.23 -5.75
N PRO A 202 -13.26 14.89 -6.12
CA PRO A 202 -14.14 15.50 -5.12
C PRO A 202 -14.85 14.47 -4.23
N LYS A 203 -15.01 13.22 -4.68
CA LYS A 203 -15.56 12.15 -3.86
C LYS A 203 -14.56 11.68 -2.80
N THR A 204 -13.28 11.62 -3.16
CA THR A 204 -12.21 11.27 -2.22
C THR A 204 -12.07 12.32 -1.10
N GLU A 205 -12.20 13.61 -1.44
CA GLU A 205 -12.25 14.68 -0.44
C GLU A 205 -13.43 14.51 0.51
N GLN A 206 -14.64 14.25 -0.01
CA GLN A 206 -15.83 14.00 0.81
C GLN A 206 -15.69 12.75 1.71
N ILE A 207 -15.00 11.71 1.23
CA ILE A 207 -14.70 10.50 2.00
C ILE A 207 -13.74 10.83 3.15
N LEU A 208 -12.66 11.57 2.87
CA LEU A 208 -11.71 12.01 3.88
C LEU A 208 -12.39 12.86 4.97
N GLU A 209 -13.21 13.82 4.56
CA GLU A 209 -14.02 14.65 5.47
C GLU A 209 -14.92 13.78 6.37
N PHE A 210 -15.64 12.82 5.77
CA PHE A 210 -16.49 11.91 6.50
C PHE A 210 -15.71 11.11 7.56
N PHE A 211 -14.54 10.58 7.23
CA PHE A 211 -13.71 9.83 8.17
C PHE A 211 -13.13 10.73 9.26
N ASN A 212 -12.66 11.93 8.91
CA ASN A 212 -12.18 12.91 9.87
C ASN A 212 -13.25 13.27 10.93
N GLU A 213 -14.50 13.40 10.51
CA GLU A 213 -15.61 13.74 11.39
C GLU A 213 -16.12 12.58 12.24
N ASN A 214 -16.11 11.35 11.69
CA ASN A 214 -16.77 10.21 12.33
C ASN A 214 -15.79 9.26 13.07
N ILE A 215 -14.48 9.32 12.75
CA ILE A 215 -13.46 8.50 13.39
C ILE A 215 -12.43 9.38 14.11
N GLY A 216 -11.82 10.32 13.38
CA GLY A 216 -10.80 11.21 13.89
C GLY A 216 -9.90 11.75 12.79
N PRO A 217 -9.05 12.77 13.09
CA PRO A 217 -8.23 13.42 12.08
C PRO A 217 -7.28 12.44 11.37
N TYR A 218 -7.17 12.55 10.05
CA TYR A 218 -6.14 11.86 9.29
C TYR A 218 -4.75 12.33 9.74
N PRO A 219 -3.81 11.42 10.03
CA PRO A 219 -2.58 11.79 10.73
C PRO A 219 -1.47 12.34 9.83
N TYR A 220 -1.65 12.34 8.50
CA TYR A 220 -0.63 12.75 7.55
C TYR A 220 -1.08 13.94 6.71
N GLU A 221 -0.13 14.63 6.06
CA GLU A 221 -0.40 15.79 5.22
C GLU A 221 -0.72 15.44 3.75
N GLN A 222 -0.68 14.15 3.38
CA GLN A 222 -1.01 13.71 2.03
C GLN A 222 -1.57 12.28 2.02
N TYR A 223 -2.34 11.96 0.94
CA TYR A 223 -2.76 10.62 0.59
C TYR A 223 -2.71 10.42 -0.93
N SER A 224 -2.19 9.29 -1.40
CA SER A 224 -2.09 8.99 -2.82
C SER A 224 -3.01 7.86 -3.24
N VAL A 225 -3.90 8.12 -4.19
CA VAL A 225 -4.72 7.11 -4.88
C VAL A 225 -4.06 6.79 -6.21
N ILE A 226 -3.58 5.57 -6.37
CA ILE A 226 -2.70 5.20 -7.48
C ILE A 226 -3.28 4.01 -8.22
N GLN A 227 -3.45 4.14 -9.54
CA GLN A 227 -3.77 3.00 -10.39
C GLN A 227 -2.61 2.02 -10.39
N GLY A 228 -2.85 0.79 -10.00
CA GLY A 228 -1.82 -0.25 -9.95
C GLY A 228 -2.31 -1.47 -9.19
N GLY A 229 -1.42 -2.45 -9.05
CA GLY A 229 -1.77 -3.65 -8.31
C GLY A 229 -2.80 -4.53 -9.03
N ASP A 230 -3.53 -5.29 -8.24
CA ASP A 230 -4.59 -6.22 -8.63
C ASP A 230 -5.71 -6.14 -7.59
N GLY A 231 -6.77 -5.41 -7.90
CA GLY A 231 -7.87 -5.15 -6.97
C GLY A 231 -7.71 -3.83 -6.22
N GLY A 232 -7.68 -3.87 -4.91
CA GLY A 232 -7.35 -2.79 -4.00
C GLY A 232 -6.34 -3.29 -2.98
N MET A 233 -5.55 -2.37 -2.42
CA MET A 233 -4.63 -2.62 -1.31
C MET A 233 -4.22 -1.33 -0.65
N GLU A 234 -4.37 -1.30 0.65
CA GLU A 234 -3.95 -0.22 1.53
C GLU A 234 -2.46 -0.24 1.80
N TYR A 235 -1.90 0.96 1.89
CA TYR A 235 -0.52 1.21 2.34
C TYR A 235 -0.48 2.51 3.13
N GLY A 236 0.57 2.72 3.89
CA GLY A 236 0.78 3.98 4.59
C GLY A 236 0.76 5.16 3.63
N MET A 237 -0.15 6.11 3.84
CA MET A 237 -0.30 7.34 3.06
C MET A 237 -0.67 7.13 1.58
N SER A 238 -1.02 5.90 1.17
CA SER A 238 -1.35 5.61 -0.23
C SER A 238 -2.17 4.32 -0.38
N THR A 239 -2.80 4.18 -1.54
CA THR A 239 -3.43 2.93 -1.97
C THR A 239 -3.11 2.62 -3.41
N LEU A 240 -2.97 1.33 -3.73
CA LEU A 240 -2.92 0.82 -5.10
C LEU A 240 -4.26 0.19 -5.45
N ILE A 241 -4.91 0.68 -6.48
CA ILE A 241 -6.22 0.18 -6.95
C ILE A 241 -6.23 -0.07 -8.45
N THR A 242 -7.02 -1.05 -8.89
CA THR A 242 -7.34 -1.16 -10.31
C THR A 242 -8.19 0.03 -10.75
N GLY A 243 -7.87 0.61 -11.90
CA GLY A 243 -8.43 1.89 -12.36
C GLY A 243 -9.55 1.76 -13.39
N GLU A 244 -9.65 0.62 -14.07
CA GLU A 244 -10.67 0.35 -15.09
C GLU A 244 -11.99 -0.12 -14.46
N ARG A 245 -12.49 0.64 -13.48
CA ARG A 245 -13.71 0.35 -12.74
C ARG A 245 -14.86 1.24 -13.17
N LYS A 246 -16.10 0.75 -13.03
CA LYS A 246 -17.27 1.63 -13.03
C LYS A 246 -17.17 2.63 -11.90
N PHE A 247 -17.66 3.85 -12.10
CA PHE A 247 -17.48 4.97 -11.16
C PHE A 247 -17.83 4.61 -9.70
N GLY A 248 -19.00 4.04 -9.43
CA GLY A 248 -19.38 3.65 -8.07
C GLY A 248 -18.45 2.62 -7.44
N SER A 249 -17.90 1.69 -8.24
CA SER A 249 -16.89 0.73 -7.76
C SER A 249 -15.54 1.38 -7.50
N LEU A 250 -15.16 2.38 -8.30
CA LEU A 250 -13.92 3.15 -8.10
C LEU A 250 -14.00 3.96 -6.81
N VAL A 251 -15.11 4.66 -6.56
CA VAL A 251 -15.34 5.39 -5.30
C VAL A 251 -15.38 4.43 -4.12
N GLY A 252 -16.05 3.28 -4.26
CA GLY A 252 -16.18 2.30 -3.18
C GLY A 252 -14.85 1.68 -2.76
N VAL A 253 -13.99 1.28 -3.70
CA VAL A 253 -12.66 0.76 -3.37
C VAL A 253 -11.80 1.86 -2.76
N THR A 254 -11.85 3.08 -3.26
CA THR A 254 -11.09 4.21 -2.67
C THR A 254 -11.54 4.50 -1.24
N ALA A 255 -12.84 4.43 -0.95
CA ALA A 255 -13.36 4.61 0.41
C ALA A 255 -12.89 3.49 1.35
N HIS A 256 -12.90 2.24 0.87
CA HIS A 256 -12.44 1.09 1.63
C HIS A 256 -10.96 1.22 1.96
N GLU A 257 -10.10 1.38 0.96
CA GLU A 257 -8.65 1.47 1.15
C GLU A 257 -8.22 2.70 1.98
N MET A 258 -8.93 3.82 1.86
CA MET A 258 -8.65 5.00 2.69
C MET A 258 -9.03 4.76 4.15
N ALA A 259 -10.11 4.03 4.44
CA ALA A 259 -10.55 3.74 5.80
C ALA A 259 -9.53 2.90 6.58
N HIS A 260 -8.73 2.07 5.91
CA HIS A 260 -7.61 1.35 6.50
C HIS A 260 -6.56 2.28 7.12
N SER A 261 -6.50 3.55 6.76
CA SER A 261 -5.63 4.52 7.44
C SER A 261 -5.93 4.64 8.93
N TRP A 262 -7.15 4.37 9.37
CA TRP A 262 -7.55 4.31 10.77
C TRP A 262 -7.61 2.89 11.31
N PHE A 263 -8.30 2.01 10.59
CA PHE A 263 -8.48 0.62 10.99
C PHE A 263 -7.44 -0.23 10.29
N GLN A 264 -6.46 -0.59 11.03
CA GLN A 264 -5.18 -1.19 10.92
C GLN A 264 -4.07 -0.16 11.14
N PHE A 265 -3.88 0.89 10.31
CA PHE A 265 -2.69 1.74 10.43
C PHE A 265 -2.58 2.46 11.78
N ILE A 266 -3.50 3.33 12.16
CA ILE A 266 -3.42 4.08 13.44
C ILE A 266 -3.51 3.14 14.63
N LEU A 267 -4.30 2.07 14.55
CA LEU A 267 -4.45 1.10 15.64
C LEU A 267 -3.27 0.14 15.75
N ALA A 268 -2.47 -0.01 14.69
CA ALA A 268 -1.31 -0.90 14.61
C ALA A 268 -1.64 -2.35 15.03
N THR A 269 -2.77 -2.87 14.56
CA THR A 269 -3.23 -4.22 14.89
C THR A 269 -2.43 -5.28 14.12
N ASN A 270 -2.30 -6.47 14.69
CA ASN A 270 -1.78 -7.62 13.98
C ASN A 270 -2.84 -8.16 13.02
N GLU A 271 -2.73 -7.79 11.75
CA GLU A 271 -3.67 -8.12 10.69
C GLU A 271 -3.76 -9.63 10.43
N ALA A 272 -2.66 -10.37 10.60
CA ALA A 272 -2.65 -11.80 10.41
C ALA A 272 -3.50 -12.57 11.43
N GLN A 273 -3.64 -12.03 12.66
CA GLN A 273 -4.40 -12.65 13.73
C GLN A 273 -5.76 -11.99 14.00
N HIS A 274 -5.89 -10.72 13.60
CA HIS A 274 -7.06 -9.89 13.87
C HIS A 274 -7.59 -9.20 12.60
N GLU A 275 -7.65 -9.91 11.49
CA GLU A 275 -8.17 -9.44 10.21
C GLU A 275 -9.56 -8.77 10.32
N TRP A 276 -10.39 -9.19 11.28
CA TRP A 276 -11.68 -8.59 11.55
C TRP A 276 -11.60 -7.14 12.06
N MET A 277 -10.51 -6.76 12.72
CA MET A 277 -10.28 -5.38 13.17
C MET A 277 -9.83 -4.49 12.01
N ASP A 278 -9.13 -5.06 11.07
CA ASP A 278 -8.70 -4.45 9.85
C ASP A 278 -9.86 -4.36 8.84
N GLU A 279 -10.21 -5.44 8.20
CA GLU A 279 -11.21 -5.53 7.14
C GLU A 279 -12.66 -5.30 7.63
N GLY A 280 -12.96 -5.77 8.85
CA GLY A 280 -14.32 -5.68 9.39
C GLY A 280 -14.74 -4.25 9.72
N PHE A 281 -13.90 -3.50 10.46
CA PHE A 281 -14.16 -2.08 10.75
C PHE A 281 -14.08 -1.22 9.49
N THR A 282 -13.12 -1.50 8.62
CA THR A 282 -12.98 -0.80 7.34
C THR A 282 -14.22 -0.99 6.47
N SER A 283 -14.69 -2.21 6.30
CA SER A 283 -15.93 -2.49 5.55
C SER A 283 -17.16 -1.82 6.16
N PHE A 284 -17.23 -1.78 7.50
CA PHE A 284 -18.33 -1.10 8.19
C PHE A 284 -18.34 0.39 7.88
N ILE A 285 -17.25 1.10 8.18
CA ILE A 285 -17.22 2.56 8.06
C ILE A 285 -17.24 3.04 6.59
N SER A 286 -16.60 2.29 5.68
CA SER A 286 -16.65 2.63 4.25
C SER A 286 -18.06 2.47 3.66
N SER A 287 -18.86 1.52 4.17
CA SER A 287 -20.27 1.40 3.77
C SER A 287 -21.10 2.61 4.23
N GLU A 288 -20.85 3.15 5.42
CA GLU A 288 -21.46 4.39 5.90
C GLU A 288 -21.04 5.60 5.06
N ALA A 289 -19.72 5.73 4.79
CA ALA A 289 -19.20 6.79 3.95
C ALA A 289 -19.83 6.75 2.54
N MET A 290 -19.91 5.58 1.92
CA MET A 290 -20.55 5.41 0.61
C MET A 290 -22.02 5.79 0.61
N ASN A 291 -22.75 5.44 1.67
CA ASN A 291 -24.17 5.80 1.79
C ASN A 291 -24.37 7.32 1.75
N VAL A 292 -23.50 8.07 2.43
CA VAL A 292 -23.51 9.54 2.48
C VAL A 292 -22.97 10.14 1.19
N VAL A 293 -21.74 9.79 0.80
CA VAL A 293 -21.01 10.42 -0.30
C VAL A 293 -21.66 10.18 -1.66
N MET A 294 -22.25 9.01 -1.85
CA MET A 294 -22.97 8.66 -3.09
C MET A 294 -24.46 9.00 -3.03
N GLY A 295 -24.96 9.46 -1.89
CA GLY A 295 -26.38 9.82 -1.72
C GLY A 295 -27.30 8.60 -1.86
N GLU A 296 -26.86 7.43 -1.43
CA GLU A 296 -27.64 6.19 -1.58
C GLU A 296 -28.89 6.17 -0.71
N ASN A 297 -28.88 6.89 0.41
CA ASN A 297 -30.00 7.03 1.36
C ASN A 297 -30.57 5.68 1.84
N LYS A 298 -29.71 4.67 1.97
CA LYS A 298 -30.11 3.36 2.50
C LYS A 298 -30.39 3.47 3.99
N GLU A 299 -31.52 2.97 4.45
CA GLU A 299 -31.85 2.88 5.88
C GLU A 299 -30.85 1.95 6.62
N ASN A 300 -30.38 0.91 5.95
CA ASN A 300 -29.37 -0.01 6.46
C ASN A 300 -28.33 -0.30 5.39
N PRO A 301 -27.19 0.43 5.36
CA PRO A 301 -26.13 0.18 4.38
C PRO A 301 -25.43 -1.18 4.57
N HIS A 302 -25.58 -1.81 5.75
CA HIS A 302 -24.95 -3.10 6.08
C HIS A 302 -25.81 -4.33 5.74
N SER A 303 -26.96 -4.14 5.13
CA SER A 303 -27.90 -5.24 4.82
C SER A 303 -27.27 -6.38 4.00
N GLY A 304 -26.25 -6.06 3.18
CA GLY A 304 -25.45 -7.06 2.43
C GLY A 304 -24.61 -7.93 3.36
N SER A 305 -23.93 -7.33 4.31
CA SER A 305 -23.09 -8.01 5.30
C SER A 305 -23.91 -8.93 6.20
N TYR A 306 -25.08 -8.49 6.65
CA TYR A 306 -25.98 -9.37 7.41
C TYR A 306 -26.43 -10.60 6.63
N ARG A 307 -26.74 -10.44 5.34
CA ARG A 307 -27.10 -11.60 4.48
C ARG A 307 -25.92 -12.53 4.28
N GLY A 308 -24.72 -11.99 4.04
CA GLY A 308 -23.48 -12.74 3.91
C GLY A 308 -23.17 -13.53 5.16
N TYR A 309 -23.24 -12.90 6.33
CA TYR A 309 -23.01 -13.57 7.61
C TYR A 309 -24.05 -14.67 7.88
N THR A 310 -25.34 -14.39 7.62
CA THR A 310 -26.39 -15.40 7.77
C THR A 310 -26.15 -16.62 6.89
N TYR A 311 -25.67 -16.41 5.67
CA TYR A 311 -25.29 -17.50 4.77
C TYR A 311 -24.11 -18.30 5.33
N LEU A 312 -23.04 -17.61 5.77
CA LEU A 312 -21.86 -18.23 6.36
C LEU A 312 -22.22 -19.07 7.61
N ALA A 313 -22.95 -18.49 8.55
CA ALA A 313 -23.37 -19.18 9.78
C ALA A 313 -24.19 -20.45 9.50
N ASN A 314 -25.04 -20.43 8.44
CA ASN A 314 -25.82 -21.60 8.05
C ASN A 314 -25.05 -22.63 7.21
N SER A 315 -23.88 -22.27 6.68
CA SER A 315 -23.08 -23.15 5.82
C SER A 315 -22.31 -24.23 6.58
N GLY A 316 -22.10 -24.03 7.89
CA GLY A 316 -21.31 -24.93 8.74
C GLY A 316 -19.80 -24.82 8.53
N VAL A 317 -19.32 -23.79 7.81
CA VAL A 317 -17.88 -23.52 7.59
C VAL A 317 -17.40 -22.26 8.33
N GLU A 318 -18.25 -21.69 9.18
CA GLU A 318 -17.90 -20.55 10.02
C GLU A 318 -16.71 -20.88 10.91
N GLN A 319 -15.79 -19.95 11.03
CA GLN A 319 -14.60 -20.04 11.89
C GLN A 319 -14.55 -18.84 12.84
N PRO A 320 -13.87 -18.95 13.99
CA PRO A 320 -13.68 -17.81 14.88
C PRO A 320 -13.03 -16.64 14.16
N MET A 321 -13.45 -15.42 14.46
CA MET A 321 -12.87 -14.17 13.88
C MET A 321 -11.38 -14.01 14.20
N THR A 322 -10.87 -14.65 15.24
CA THR A 322 -9.46 -14.69 15.63
C THR A 322 -8.69 -15.84 14.99
N THR A 323 -9.27 -16.51 13.97
CA THR A 323 -8.54 -17.48 13.16
C THR A 323 -7.44 -16.75 12.41
N HIS A 324 -6.20 -17.25 12.47
CA HIS A 324 -5.10 -16.69 11.69
C HIS A 324 -5.47 -16.63 10.21
N ALA A 325 -5.18 -15.53 9.52
CA ALA A 325 -5.59 -15.26 8.15
C ALA A 325 -5.27 -16.41 7.18
N ASP A 326 -4.08 -17.03 7.29
CA ASP A 326 -3.67 -18.17 6.46
C ASP A 326 -4.39 -19.49 6.74
N ARG A 327 -5.24 -19.54 7.76
CA ARG A 327 -5.94 -20.76 8.21
C ARG A 327 -7.43 -20.75 7.92
N TYR A 328 -7.95 -19.74 7.28
CA TYR A 328 -9.33 -19.78 6.82
C TYR A 328 -9.53 -20.84 5.73
N ASN A 329 -10.62 -21.61 5.83
CA ASN A 329 -10.92 -22.71 4.93
C ASN A 329 -11.51 -22.26 3.58
N VAL A 330 -11.99 -21.02 3.50
CA VAL A 330 -12.60 -20.41 2.30
C VAL A 330 -11.97 -19.05 2.04
N ASN A 331 -11.73 -18.79 0.78
CA ASN A 331 -11.19 -17.52 0.31
C ASN A 331 -12.34 -16.58 -0.09
#